data_e69d26bf5376197919c09bb7dd11402d
#
_entry.id   e69d26bf5376197919c09bb7dd11402d
#
_cell.length_a   1.000
_cell.length_b   1.000
_cell.length_c   1.000
_cell.angle_alpha   90.00
_cell.angle_beta   90.00
_cell.angle_gamma   90.00
#
_symmetry.space_group_name_H-M   'P 1'
#
loop_
_entity.id
_entity.type
_entity.pdbx_description
1 polymer ?
#
loop_
_entity_poly.entity_id
_entity_poly.type
_entity_poly.pdbx_seq_one_letter_code
_entity_poly.pdbx_strand_id
1 'polypeptide(L)'
;MKKLFGLILILLLLTTAVSAAGGTPKIVDDADLLSDSAESILSQQAQLLAERYGVDVVIVTVYSLDGKSAEQYADDYFDHNGYGIGPEYSGILLLISMEYREWAISTCGDCIRYFSDRKLDQLFDSMSYYLSSGSYERAFRIYLSELEDALAYATSDGSVSSPGFVQRLLISLLIGAAVAGITLAIMRSGMNTAKRQRNAGNYLINGSFHLYRQQDIYLYSRTSRTRKEQQSSGGSVHHSSSGRSHGGRSGRF
;
A
#
# COMPACT_ATOMS: atom_id res chain seq x y z
N MET A 1 14.04 20.81 37.37
CA MET A 1 14.94 20.03 36.50
C MET A 1 14.81 18.51 36.78
N LYS A 2 14.95 17.99 37.99
CA LYS A 2 14.86 16.54 38.26
C LYS A 2 13.52 15.87 37.86
N LYS A 3 12.37 16.58 37.99
CA LYS A 3 11.05 16.04 37.56
C LYS A 3 10.88 16.01 36.04
N LEU A 4 11.50 16.95 35.32
CA LEU A 4 11.47 16.98 33.86
C LEU A 4 12.34 15.87 33.24
N PHE A 5 13.49 15.59 33.87
CA PHE A 5 14.39 14.52 33.47
C PHE A 5 13.75 13.13 33.68
N GLY A 6 13.00 12.96 34.78
CA GLY A 6 12.23 11.74 35.02
C GLY A 6 11.12 11.51 34.00
N LEU A 7 10.43 12.56 33.56
CA LEU A 7 9.38 12.47 32.53
C LEU A 7 9.95 12.11 31.16
N ILE A 8 11.10 12.67 30.79
CA ILE A 8 11.79 12.37 29.52
C ILE A 8 12.32 10.93 29.54
N LEU A 9 12.85 10.45 30.67
CA LEU A 9 13.32 9.08 30.81
C LEU A 9 12.17 8.06 30.72
N ILE A 10 11.00 8.37 31.29
CA ILE A 10 9.80 7.53 31.18
C ILE A 10 9.28 7.54 29.73
N LEU A 11 9.30 8.67 29.03
CA LEU A 11 8.90 8.77 27.63
C LEU A 11 9.87 8.00 26.73
N LEU A 12 11.17 7.97 27.03
CA LEU A 12 12.18 7.21 26.29
C LEU A 12 12.05 5.70 26.52
N LEU A 13 11.62 5.27 27.71
CA LEU A 13 11.38 3.87 28.04
C LEU A 13 10.07 3.31 27.42
N LEU A 14 9.11 4.18 27.08
CA LEU A 14 7.87 3.77 26.40
C LEU A 14 8.07 3.51 24.89
N THR A 15 9.21 3.89 24.31
CA THR A 15 9.46 3.69 22.86
C THR A 15 10.10 2.34 22.51
N THR A 16 10.42 1.50 23.50
CA THR A 16 11.04 0.18 23.27
C THR A 16 10.10 -1.01 23.38
N ALA A 17 8.77 -0.78 23.44
CA ALA A 17 7.84 -1.85 23.13
C ALA A 17 7.85 -2.04 21.60
N VAL A 18 8.96 -2.57 21.06
CA VAL A 18 8.92 -3.33 19.82
C VAL A 18 8.03 -4.52 20.12
N SER A 19 6.75 -4.38 19.80
CA SER A 19 5.89 -5.52 19.65
C SER A 19 6.60 -6.46 18.68
N ALA A 20 7.10 -7.57 19.20
CA ALA A 20 7.12 -8.79 18.42
C ALA A 20 5.63 -9.10 18.15
N ALA A 21 5.00 -8.36 17.25
CA ALA A 21 3.77 -8.76 16.62
C ALA A 21 4.16 -10.06 15.92
N GLY A 22 3.67 -11.18 16.39
CA GLY A 22 3.71 -12.44 15.69
C GLY A 22 2.98 -12.22 14.38
N GLY A 23 3.70 -11.69 13.38
CA GLY A 23 3.19 -11.54 12.02
C GLY A 23 2.92 -12.94 11.47
N THR A 24 1.90 -13.05 10.62
CA THR A 24 1.66 -14.26 9.85
C THR A 24 2.95 -14.71 9.16
N PRO A 25 3.31 -16.00 9.20
CA PRO A 25 4.54 -16.49 8.58
C PRO A 25 4.51 -16.18 7.08
N LYS A 26 5.65 -15.72 6.53
CA LYS A 26 5.76 -15.37 5.11
C LYS A 26 6.10 -16.58 4.23
N ILE A 27 6.74 -17.57 4.82
CA ILE A 27 7.00 -18.87 4.20
C ILE A 27 6.29 -19.91 5.05
N VAL A 28 5.49 -20.77 4.39
CA VAL A 28 4.82 -21.92 5.02
C VAL A 28 5.17 -23.12 4.17
N ASP A 29 5.97 -24.01 4.71
CA ASP A 29 6.51 -25.19 3.99
C ASP A 29 5.89 -26.49 4.51
N ASP A 30 4.58 -26.66 4.32
CA ASP A 30 3.88 -27.89 4.75
C ASP A 30 4.23 -29.12 3.89
N ALA A 31 4.86 -28.91 2.73
CA ALA A 31 5.33 -30.00 1.86
C ALA A 31 6.78 -30.44 2.15
N ASP A 32 7.46 -29.80 3.15
CA ASP A 32 8.85 -30.13 3.57
C ASP A 32 9.84 -30.09 2.39
N LEU A 33 9.77 -29.02 1.58
CA LEU A 33 10.63 -28.83 0.40
C LEU A 33 11.88 -28.04 0.72
N LEU A 34 11.94 -27.36 1.86
CA LEU A 34 13.00 -26.45 2.27
C LEU A 34 13.70 -26.98 3.53
N SER A 35 14.93 -26.60 3.73
CA SER A 35 15.56 -26.73 5.04
C SER A 35 15.17 -25.55 5.94
N ASP A 36 15.18 -25.74 7.27
CA ASP A 36 14.88 -24.68 8.26
C ASP A 36 15.68 -23.39 8.00
N SER A 37 16.96 -23.54 7.56
CA SER A 37 17.81 -22.40 7.24
C SER A 37 17.36 -21.67 5.97
N ALA A 38 16.91 -22.40 4.94
CA ALA A 38 16.41 -21.83 3.71
C ALA A 38 15.07 -21.09 3.96
N GLU A 39 14.17 -21.71 4.73
CA GLU A 39 12.90 -21.12 5.13
C GLU A 39 13.10 -19.80 5.88
N SER A 40 14.02 -19.78 6.86
CA SER A 40 14.35 -18.57 7.61
C SER A 40 14.89 -17.44 6.71
N ILE A 41 15.79 -17.75 5.77
CA ILE A 41 16.36 -16.76 4.84
C ILE A 41 15.30 -16.23 3.90
N LEU A 42 14.47 -17.10 3.30
CA LEU A 42 13.41 -16.70 2.40
C LEU A 42 12.32 -15.88 3.13
N SER A 43 11.98 -16.26 4.36
CA SER A 43 11.04 -15.52 5.21
C SER A 43 11.55 -14.10 5.49
N GLN A 44 12.84 -13.96 5.78
CA GLN A 44 13.44 -12.64 5.97
C GLN A 44 13.41 -11.80 4.69
N GLN A 45 13.70 -12.40 3.53
CA GLN A 45 13.62 -11.71 2.25
C GLN A 45 12.19 -11.26 1.94
N ALA A 46 11.20 -12.14 2.10
CA ALA A 46 9.78 -11.82 1.89
C ALA A 46 9.32 -10.69 2.83
N GLN A 47 9.74 -10.72 4.09
CA GLN A 47 9.44 -9.67 5.07
C GLN A 47 10.03 -8.31 4.66
N LEU A 48 11.29 -8.28 4.18
CA LEU A 48 11.93 -7.05 3.71
C LEU A 48 11.21 -6.47 2.49
N LEU A 49 10.74 -7.31 1.56
CA LEU A 49 9.93 -6.87 0.43
C LEU A 49 8.59 -6.29 0.90
N ALA A 50 7.93 -6.96 1.84
CA ALA A 50 6.67 -6.50 2.41
C ALA A 50 6.80 -5.12 3.07
N GLU A 51 7.86 -4.91 3.84
CA GLU A 51 8.14 -3.62 4.50
C GLU A 51 8.50 -2.51 3.49
N ARG A 52 9.27 -2.85 2.45
CA ARG A 52 9.73 -1.88 1.45
C ARG A 52 8.61 -1.40 0.55
N TYR A 53 7.77 -2.32 0.08
CA TYR A 53 6.77 -2.03 -0.95
C TYR A 53 5.34 -1.90 -0.41
N GLY A 54 5.13 -2.22 0.88
CA GLY A 54 3.80 -2.14 1.49
C GLY A 54 2.81 -3.17 0.96
N VAL A 55 3.31 -4.31 0.46
CA VAL A 55 2.52 -5.44 -0.03
C VAL A 55 2.94 -6.71 0.70
N ASP A 56 2.00 -7.58 0.99
CA ASP A 56 2.30 -8.85 1.63
C ASP A 56 2.88 -9.84 0.61
N VAL A 57 3.99 -10.51 0.96
CA VAL A 57 4.66 -11.48 0.08
C VAL A 57 4.71 -12.82 0.81
N VAL A 58 4.04 -13.81 0.24
CA VAL A 58 3.84 -15.12 0.88
C VAL A 58 4.19 -16.25 -0.07
N ILE A 59 4.87 -17.28 0.41
CA ILE A 59 5.09 -18.54 -0.30
C ILE A 59 4.53 -19.66 0.56
N VAL A 60 3.69 -20.50 -0.04
CA VAL A 60 3.05 -21.64 0.61
C VAL A 60 3.36 -22.88 -0.20
N THR A 61 3.87 -23.92 0.43
CA THR A 61 3.98 -25.25 -0.17
C THR A 61 3.07 -26.21 0.56
N VAL A 62 2.34 -27.02 -0.18
CA VAL A 62 1.46 -28.03 0.38
C VAL A 62 1.61 -29.34 -0.39
N TYR A 63 1.26 -30.45 0.24
CA TYR A 63 1.21 -31.70 -0.49
C TYR A 63 -0.07 -31.81 -1.34
N SER A 64 -1.25 -31.56 -0.77
CA SER A 64 -2.54 -31.70 -1.42
C SER A 64 -3.34 -30.40 -1.42
N LEU A 65 -4.21 -30.24 -2.39
CA LEU A 65 -5.15 -29.12 -2.51
C LEU A 65 -6.55 -29.44 -1.95
N ASP A 66 -6.73 -30.62 -1.35
CA ASP A 66 -7.99 -31.06 -0.75
C ASP A 66 -9.20 -31.00 -1.71
N GLY A 67 -8.94 -31.26 -3.00
CA GLY A 67 -9.97 -31.27 -4.05
C GLY A 67 -10.34 -29.90 -4.61
N LYS A 68 -9.67 -28.83 -4.18
CA LYS A 68 -9.80 -27.49 -4.76
C LYS A 68 -8.87 -27.34 -5.96
N SER A 69 -9.16 -26.36 -6.83
CA SER A 69 -8.16 -25.91 -7.80
C SER A 69 -7.03 -25.16 -7.07
N ALA A 70 -5.83 -25.11 -7.67
CA ALA A 70 -4.70 -24.41 -7.08
C ALA A 70 -5.00 -22.92 -6.85
N GLU A 71 -5.74 -22.30 -7.75
CA GLU A 71 -6.16 -20.91 -7.64
C GLU A 71 -7.13 -20.71 -6.46
N GLN A 72 -8.18 -21.51 -6.36
CA GLN A 72 -9.12 -21.43 -5.24
C GLN A 72 -8.45 -21.69 -3.89
N TYR A 73 -7.50 -22.63 -3.85
CA TYR A 73 -6.77 -22.92 -2.62
C TYR A 73 -5.89 -21.73 -2.22
N ALA A 74 -5.17 -21.12 -3.16
CA ALA A 74 -4.30 -19.96 -2.91
C ALA A 74 -5.08 -18.76 -2.40
N ASP A 75 -6.23 -18.46 -3.02
CA ASP A 75 -7.09 -17.35 -2.61
C ASP A 75 -7.69 -17.58 -1.22
N ASP A 76 -8.25 -18.77 -0.99
CA ASP A 76 -8.80 -19.12 0.31
C ASP A 76 -7.73 -19.10 1.41
N TYR A 77 -6.52 -19.58 1.10
CA TYR A 77 -5.40 -19.57 2.04
C TYR A 77 -4.99 -18.14 2.41
N PHE A 78 -4.88 -17.26 1.42
CA PHE A 78 -4.58 -15.85 1.62
C PHE A 78 -5.61 -15.18 2.54
N ASP A 79 -6.89 -15.38 2.25
CA ASP A 79 -7.98 -14.73 2.97
C ASP A 79 -8.15 -15.25 4.40
N HIS A 80 -8.17 -16.58 4.58
CA HIS A 80 -8.44 -17.21 5.88
C HIS A 80 -7.30 -17.00 6.89
N ASN A 81 -6.06 -16.89 6.41
CA ASN A 81 -4.92 -16.64 7.28
C ASN A 81 -4.69 -15.13 7.52
N GLY A 82 -5.52 -14.26 6.94
CA GLY A 82 -5.47 -12.82 7.18
C GLY A 82 -4.26 -12.12 6.58
N TYR A 83 -3.77 -12.61 5.44
CA TYR A 83 -2.72 -11.98 4.69
C TYR A 83 -3.20 -10.69 4.02
N GLY A 84 -2.24 -9.85 3.63
CA GLY A 84 -2.45 -8.58 2.96
C GLY A 84 -2.21 -7.37 3.86
N ILE A 85 -1.63 -6.33 3.29
CA ILE A 85 -1.29 -5.08 3.98
C ILE A 85 -2.25 -3.98 3.56
N GLY A 86 -2.64 -3.16 4.54
CA GLY A 86 -3.49 -1.98 4.32
C GLY A 86 -4.98 -2.29 4.14
N PRO A 87 -5.79 -1.26 3.83
CA PRO A 87 -7.25 -1.40 3.74
C PRO A 87 -7.71 -2.25 2.54
N GLU A 88 -6.88 -2.33 1.50
CA GLU A 88 -7.15 -3.12 0.29
C GLU A 88 -6.59 -4.54 0.38
N TYR A 89 -5.96 -4.92 1.50
CA TYR A 89 -5.31 -6.23 1.70
C TYR A 89 -4.30 -6.53 0.60
N SER A 90 -3.44 -5.56 0.26
CA SER A 90 -2.49 -5.69 -0.83
C SER A 90 -1.45 -6.78 -0.56
N GLY A 91 -1.34 -7.75 -1.47
CA GLY A 91 -0.40 -8.85 -1.33
C GLY A 91 -0.37 -9.80 -2.52
N ILE A 92 0.63 -10.67 -2.51
CA ILE A 92 0.86 -11.72 -3.49
C ILE A 92 1.25 -13.01 -2.78
N LEU A 93 0.62 -14.12 -3.15
CA LEU A 93 0.88 -15.45 -2.61
C LEU A 93 1.25 -16.40 -3.75
N LEU A 94 2.41 -17.05 -3.61
CA LEU A 94 2.81 -18.18 -4.44
C LEU A 94 2.46 -19.48 -3.73
N LEU A 95 1.64 -20.31 -4.35
CA LEU A 95 1.30 -21.66 -3.91
C LEU A 95 2.01 -22.69 -4.78
N ILE A 96 2.61 -23.69 -4.14
CA ILE A 96 3.13 -24.91 -4.79
C ILE A 96 2.49 -26.13 -4.17
N SER A 97 1.82 -26.96 -4.96
CA SER A 97 1.24 -28.25 -4.54
C SER A 97 2.00 -29.40 -5.19
N MET A 98 2.35 -30.41 -4.38
CA MET A 98 3.20 -31.50 -4.83
C MET A 98 2.42 -32.71 -5.35
N GLU A 99 1.14 -32.87 -4.99
CA GLU A 99 0.33 -34.01 -5.38
C GLU A 99 0.24 -34.16 -6.90
N TYR A 100 -0.10 -33.07 -7.60
CA TYR A 100 -0.20 -33.02 -9.07
C TYR A 100 0.78 -32.06 -9.70
N ARG A 101 1.75 -31.56 -8.93
CA ARG A 101 2.73 -30.57 -9.36
C ARG A 101 2.06 -29.32 -9.92
N GLU A 102 1.16 -28.78 -9.13
CA GLU A 102 0.39 -27.58 -9.50
C GLU A 102 0.93 -26.35 -8.76
N TRP A 103 0.79 -25.23 -9.40
CA TRP A 103 1.14 -23.94 -8.84
C TRP A 103 0.01 -22.94 -9.03
N ALA A 104 -0.03 -21.94 -8.16
CA ALA A 104 -0.85 -20.76 -8.36
C ALA A 104 -0.13 -19.53 -7.80
N ILE A 105 -0.34 -18.39 -8.44
CA ILE A 105 0.00 -17.09 -7.89
C ILE A 105 -1.30 -16.33 -7.73
N SER A 106 -1.66 -16.01 -6.49
CA SER A 106 -2.81 -15.20 -6.12
C SER A 106 -2.35 -13.77 -5.81
N THR A 107 -3.09 -12.77 -6.29
CA THR A 107 -2.83 -11.35 -6.02
C THR A 107 -4.07 -10.70 -5.45
N CYS A 108 -3.90 -9.81 -4.46
CA CYS A 108 -4.99 -9.08 -3.82
C CYS A 108 -4.66 -7.58 -3.71
N GLY A 109 -5.69 -6.74 -3.66
CA GLY A 109 -5.55 -5.31 -3.51
C GLY A 109 -4.79 -4.64 -4.64
N ASP A 110 -3.79 -3.83 -4.29
CA ASP A 110 -2.97 -3.13 -5.27
C ASP A 110 -2.20 -4.07 -6.20
N CYS A 111 -1.85 -5.27 -5.74
CA CYS A 111 -1.12 -6.24 -6.55
C CYS A 111 -1.90 -6.70 -7.79
N ILE A 112 -3.24 -6.67 -7.78
CA ILE A 112 -4.05 -6.93 -8.98
C ILE A 112 -3.72 -5.96 -10.11
N ARG A 113 -3.41 -4.71 -9.77
CA ARG A 113 -3.05 -3.66 -10.76
C ARG A 113 -1.59 -3.72 -11.18
N TYR A 114 -0.70 -4.21 -10.29
CA TYR A 114 0.74 -4.29 -10.55
C TYR A 114 1.10 -5.47 -11.44
N PHE A 115 0.35 -6.56 -11.31
CA PHE A 115 0.65 -7.81 -11.97
C PHE A 115 -0.44 -8.17 -12.98
N SER A 116 -0.18 -7.97 -14.27
CA SER A 116 -0.98 -8.55 -15.34
C SER A 116 -0.71 -10.06 -15.42
N ASP A 117 -1.63 -10.82 -16.02
CA ASP A 117 -1.48 -12.27 -16.23
C ASP A 117 -0.13 -12.63 -16.87
N ARG A 118 0.28 -11.87 -17.90
CA ARG A 118 1.58 -12.04 -18.54
C ARG A 118 2.77 -11.87 -17.59
N LYS A 119 2.67 -10.93 -16.64
CA LYS A 119 3.74 -10.72 -15.66
C LYS A 119 3.79 -11.86 -14.65
N LEU A 120 2.65 -12.38 -14.26
CA LEU A 120 2.57 -13.57 -13.40
C LEU A 120 3.15 -14.81 -14.10
N ASP A 121 2.82 -15.01 -15.39
CA ASP A 121 3.42 -16.07 -16.20
C ASP A 121 4.96 -15.93 -16.26
N GLN A 122 5.48 -14.72 -16.46
CA GLN A 122 6.93 -14.46 -16.45
C GLN A 122 7.59 -14.75 -15.09
N LEU A 123 6.93 -14.40 -13.98
CA LEU A 123 7.43 -14.74 -12.63
C LEU A 123 7.53 -16.26 -12.46
N PHE A 124 6.52 -17.00 -12.90
CA PHE A 124 6.55 -18.45 -12.85
C PHE A 124 7.61 -19.03 -13.76
N ASP A 125 7.69 -18.60 -15.00
CA ASP A 125 8.66 -19.09 -16.00
C ASP A 125 10.09 -18.97 -15.50
N SER A 126 10.44 -17.90 -14.78
CA SER A 126 11.78 -17.67 -14.23
C SER A 126 12.24 -18.74 -13.26
N MET A 127 11.30 -19.35 -12.52
CA MET A 127 11.59 -20.37 -11.50
C MET A 127 11.24 -21.80 -11.94
N SER A 128 10.45 -21.97 -13.00
CA SER A 128 9.86 -23.26 -13.43
C SER A 128 10.89 -24.37 -13.64
N TYR A 129 12.04 -24.05 -14.25
CA TYR A 129 13.13 -25.01 -14.44
C TYR A 129 13.65 -25.56 -13.11
N TYR A 130 13.81 -24.70 -12.11
CA TYR A 130 14.34 -25.09 -10.80
C TYR A 130 13.30 -25.87 -9.99
N LEU A 131 12.00 -25.50 -10.09
CA LEU A 131 10.92 -26.29 -9.51
C LEU A 131 10.87 -27.71 -10.11
N SER A 132 10.96 -27.82 -11.44
CA SER A 132 10.93 -29.09 -12.15
C SER A 132 12.13 -29.96 -11.81
N SER A 133 13.32 -29.38 -11.54
CA SER A 133 14.52 -30.09 -11.16
C SER A 133 14.62 -30.42 -9.66
N GLY A 134 13.62 -30.03 -8.84
CA GLY A 134 13.63 -30.22 -7.39
C GLY A 134 14.52 -29.26 -6.61
N SER A 135 14.98 -28.18 -7.26
CA SER A 135 15.84 -27.15 -6.62
C SER A 135 14.97 -26.03 -6.03
N TYR A 136 14.12 -26.37 -5.05
CA TYR A 136 13.06 -25.49 -4.54
C TYR A 136 13.59 -24.22 -3.90
N GLU A 137 14.61 -24.28 -3.05
CA GLU A 137 15.23 -23.09 -2.46
C GLU A 137 15.66 -22.10 -3.53
N ARG A 138 16.31 -22.59 -4.60
CA ARG A 138 16.77 -21.74 -5.70
C ARG A 138 15.60 -21.16 -6.49
N ALA A 139 14.56 -21.94 -6.71
CA ALA A 139 13.35 -21.48 -7.38
C ALA A 139 12.72 -20.29 -6.63
N PHE A 140 12.55 -20.42 -5.31
CA PHE A 140 11.94 -19.36 -4.49
C PHE A 140 12.83 -18.12 -4.35
N ARG A 141 14.16 -18.28 -4.31
CA ARG A 141 15.07 -17.13 -4.35
C ARG A 141 14.95 -16.34 -5.66
N ILE A 142 14.86 -17.04 -6.80
CA ILE A 142 14.68 -16.39 -8.10
C ILE A 142 13.33 -15.71 -8.15
N TYR A 143 12.26 -16.37 -7.69
CA TYR A 143 10.94 -15.78 -7.61
C TYR A 143 10.94 -14.48 -6.82
N LEU A 144 11.52 -14.46 -5.60
CA LEU A 144 11.58 -13.25 -4.77
C LEU A 144 12.41 -12.15 -5.41
N SER A 145 13.50 -12.49 -6.11
CA SER A 145 14.32 -11.50 -6.84
C SER A 145 13.57 -10.85 -8.00
N GLU A 146 12.90 -11.67 -8.84
CA GLU A 146 12.10 -11.16 -9.95
C GLU A 146 10.87 -10.38 -9.48
N LEU A 147 10.30 -10.81 -8.35
CA LEU A 147 9.20 -10.10 -7.70
C LEU A 147 9.65 -8.73 -7.19
N GLU A 148 10.86 -8.62 -6.60
CA GLU A 148 11.44 -7.34 -6.19
C GLU A 148 11.56 -6.38 -7.36
N ASP A 149 12.12 -6.82 -8.48
CA ASP A 149 12.28 -6.00 -9.68
C ASP A 149 10.91 -5.56 -10.25
N ALA A 150 9.93 -6.46 -10.23
CA ALA A 150 8.58 -6.16 -10.67
C ALA A 150 7.87 -5.14 -9.77
N LEU A 151 8.01 -5.28 -8.45
CA LEU A 151 7.48 -4.34 -7.47
C LEU A 151 8.18 -2.97 -7.58
N ALA A 152 9.52 -2.95 -7.73
CA ALA A 152 10.28 -1.73 -7.92
C ALA A 152 9.82 -0.96 -9.16
N TYR A 153 9.58 -1.67 -10.28
CA TYR A 153 9.04 -1.06 -11.49
C TYR A 153 7.63 -0.51 -11.28
N ALA A 154 6.72 -1.33 -10.74
CA ALA A 154 5.33 -0.95 -10.49
C ALA A 154 5.21 0.27 -9.55
N THR A 155 6.10 0.36 -8.55
CA THR A 155 6.12 1.47 -7.59
C THR A 155 6.82 2.72 -8.12
N SER A 156 7.77 2.58 -9.08
CA SER A 156 8.49 3.71 -9.67
C SER A 156 7.65 4.49 -10.70
N ASP A 157 6.67 3.84 -11.32
CA ASP A 157 5.84 4.44 -12.37
C ASP A 157 4.73 5.37 -11.83
N GLY A 158 4.86 5.83 -10.60
CA GLY A 158 3.98 6.85 -9.98
C GLY A 158 2.57 6.38 -9.66
N SER A 159 2.25 5.10 -9.82
CA SER A 159 0.94 4.53 -9.54
C SER A 159 0.77 4.05 -8.09
N VAL A 160 1.83 4.14 -7.29
CA VAL A 160 1.79 3.70 -5.89
C VAL A 160 2.05 4.85 -4.94
N SER A 161 0.98 5.51 -4.59
CA SER A 161 0.92 6.15 -3.29
C SER A 161 0.73 5.05 -2.26
N SER A 162 1.79 4.59 -1.61
CA SER A 162 1.58 3.79 -0.41
C SER A 162 0.70 4.62 0.53
N PRO A 163 -0.48 4.13 0.93
CA PRO A 163 -1.38 4.92 1.78
C PRO A 163 -0.68 5.36 3.07
N GLY A 164 0.32 4.61 3.52
CA GLY A 164 1.14 5.01 4.67
C GLY A 164 2.03 6.23 4.43
N PHE A 165 2.57 6.44 3.23
CA PHE A 165 3.40 7.63 2.96
C PHE A 165 2.55 8.90 2.86
N VAL A 166 1.46 8.87 2.09
CA VAL A 166 0.54 10.02 1.96
C VAL A 166 -0.10 10.34 3.31
N GLN A 167 -0.53 9.33 4.06
CA GLN A 167 -1.10 9.52 5.38
C GLN A 167 -0.08 10.11 6.37
N ARG A 168 1.17 9.64 6.37
CA ARG A 168 2.26 10.21 7.18
C ARG A 168 2.57 11.64 6.77
N LEU A 169 2.59 11.93 5.47
CA LEU A 169 2.82 13.28 4.94
C LEU A 169 1.66 14.23 5.30
N LEU A 170 0.42 13.79 5.23
CA LEU A 170 -0.74 14.57 5.67
C LEU A 170 -0.72 14.83 7.17
N ILE A 171 -0.40 13.83 7.99
CA ILE A 171 -0.28 13.99 9.45
C ILE A 171 0.84 14.97 9.78
N SER A 172 2.01 14.87 9.15
CA SER A 172 3.13 15.79 9.38
C SER A 172 2.79 17.21 8.93
N LEU A 173 2.07 17.38 7.82
CA LEU A 173 1.58 18.65 7.33
C LEU A 173 0.58 19.29 8.31
N LEU A 174 -0.36 18.51 8.84
CA LEU A 174 -1.32 18.98 9.83
C LEU A 174 -0.65 19.42 11.13
N ILE A 175 0.31 18.64 11.63
CA ILE A 175 1.08 18.99 12.82
C ILE A 175 1.90 20.28 12.56
N GLY A 176 2.57 20.37 11.42
CA GLY A 176 3.32 21.57 11.02
C GLY A 176 2.43 22.80 10.89
N ALA A 177 1.26 22.67 10.29
CA ALA A 177 0.29 23.77 10.17
C ALA A 177 -0.27 24.21 11.53
N ALA A 178 -0.53 23.27 12.45
CA ALA A 178 -0.97 23.58 13.80
C ALA A 178 0.10 24.39 14.59
N VAL A 179 1.35 23.96 14.55
CA VAL A 179 2.47 24.66 15.20
C VAL A 179 2.66 26.05 14.59
N ALA A 180 2.64 26.16 13.25
CA ALA A 180 2.74 27.45 12.56
C ALA A 180 1.56 28.38 12.89
N GLY A 181 0.35 27.84 12.97
CA GLY A 181 -0.85 28.60 13.36
C GLY A 181 -0.77 29.15 14.77
N ILE A 182 -0.28 28.37 15.73
CA ILE A 182 -0.09 28.80 17.13
C ILE A 182 0.96 29.90 17.23
N THR A 183 2.10 29.75 16.54
CA THR A 183 3.17 30.77 16.52
C THR A 183 2.71 32.08 15.89
N LEU A 184 1.97 32.01 14.77
CA LEU A 184 1.38 33.18 14.13
C LEU A 184 0.31 33.87 15.02
N ALA A 185 -0.49 33.09 15.74
CA ALA A 185 -1.50 33.63 16.67
C ALA A 185 -0.83 34.38 17.84
N ILE A 186 0.27 33.85 18.39
CA ILE A 186 1.04 34.48 19.45
C ILE A 186 1.69 35.78 18.94
N MET A 187 2.31 35.76 17.74
CA MET A 187 2.91 36.97 17.14
C MET A 187 1.86 38.05 16.84
N ARG A 188 0.67 37.62 16.31
CA ARG A 188 -0.42 38.55 16.00
C ARG A 188 -1.05 39.16 17.25
N SER A 189 -1.11 38.41 18.35
CA SER A 189 -1.60 38.88 19.65
C SER A 189 -0.74 40.04 20.20
N GLY A 190 0.58 40.01 19.97
CA GLY A 190 1.52 41.07 20.39
C GLY A 190 1.50 42.31 19.49
N MET A 191 0.97 42.22 18.26
CA MET A 191 1.01 43.31 17.28
C MET A 191 -0.30 44.11 17.15
N ASN A 192 -1.28 43.86 18.03
CA ASN A 192 -2.64 44.41 17.87
C ASN A 192 -2.74 45.82 18.52
N THR A 193 -1.95 46.77 18.05
CA THR A 193 -2.01 48.21 18.45
C THR A 193 -2.84 49.07 17.49
N ALA A 194 -3.31 48.53 16.36
CA ALA A 194 -4.12 49.28 15.40
C ALA A 194 -5.63 49.04 15.64
N LYS A 195 -6.33 50.07 16.13
CA LYS A 195 -7.82 50.06 16.15
C LYS A 195 -8.33 50.15 14.72
N ARG A 196 -9.06 49.13 14.30
CA ARG A 196 -9.72 49.07 12.99
C ARG A 196 -10.77 50.17 12.90
N GLN A 197 -10.51 51.24 12.15
CA GLN A 197 -11.48 52.28 11.89
C GLN A 197 -12.51 51.75 10.88
N ARG A 198 -13.75 51.54 11.33
CA ARG A 198 -14.80 50.91 10.54
C ARG A 198 -15.63 51.86 9.69
N ASN A 199 -15.41 53.13 9.76
CA ASN A 199 -16.22 54.12 9.05
C ASN A 199 -15.41 54.87 8.03
N ALA A 200 -15.53 54.46 6.77
CA ALA A 200 -15.09 55.24 5.61
C ALA A 200 -15.97 56.48 5.34
N GLY A 201 -17.05 56.60 6.09
CA GLY A 201 -18.01 57.69 5.93
C GLY A 201 -17.50 59.12 6.16
N ASN A 202 -16.32 59.27 6.87
CA ASN A 202 -15.73 60.57 7.12
C ASN A 202 -14.93 61.15 5.94
N TYR A 203 -14.76 60.40 4.87
CA TYR A 203 -14.00 60.80 3.67
C TYR A 203 -14.89 61.01 2.44
N LEU A 204 -16.22 60.81 2.58
CA LEU A 204 -17.16 61.03 1.50
C LEU A 204 -17.81 62.41 1.66
N ILE A 205 -17.57 63.26 0.70
CA ILE A 205 -18.32 64.53 0.57
C ILE A 205 -19.72 64.13 0.16
N ASN A 206 -20.72 64.52 0.96
CA ASN A 206 -22.12 64.24 0.68
C ASN A 206 -22.51 64.72 -0.72
N GLY A 207 -22.94 63.77 -1.59
CA GLY A 207 -23.40 64.04 -2.94
C GLY A 207 -22.34 63.86 -4.06
N SER A 208 -21.10 63.39 -3.75
CA SER A 208 -20.05 63.22 -4.77
C SER A 208 -20.09 61.89 -5.51
N PHE A 209 -20.95 60.94 -5.09
CA PHE A 209 -21.00 59.60 -5.70
C PHE A 209 -22.32 59.42 -6.47
N HIS A 210 -22.28 59.58 -7.79
CA HIS A 210 -23.36 59.27 -8.69
C HIS A 210 -23.02 58.04 -9.55
N LEU A 211 -23.73 56.93 -9.34
CA LEU A 211 -23.68 55.78 -10.20
C LEU A 211 -24.62 55.94 -11.37
N TYR A 212 -24.09 56.14 -12.58
CA TYR A 212 -24.90 56.31 -13.80
C TYR A 212 -25.54 54.99 -14.30
N ARG A 213 -24.98 53.82 -13.90
CA ARG A 213 -25.51 52.53 -14.28
C ARG A 213 -25.02 51.45 -13.31
N GLN A 214 -25.97 50.74 -12.70
CA GLN A 214 -25.71 49.53 -11.92
C GLN A 214 -26.30 48.35 -12.70
N GLN A 215 -25.43 47.52 -13.30
CA GLN A 215 -25.85 46.36 -14.06
C GLN A 215 -24.88 45.23 -13.80
N ASP A 216 -25.32 44.19 -13.13
CA ASP A 216 -24.61 42.93 -13.02
C ASP A 216 -24.81 42.12 -14.30
N ILE A 217 -23.72 41.87 -15.05
CA ILE A 217 -23.74 41.03 -16.22
C ILE A 217 -23.05 39.71 -15.86
N TYR A 218 -23.87 38.66 -15.71
CA TYR A 218 -23.34 37.29 -15.56
C TYR A 218 -22.83 36.79 -16.91
N LEU A 219 -21.51 36.60 -17.01
CA LEU A 219 -20.89 35.92 -18.13
C LEU A 219 -20.75 34.43 -17.77
N TYR A 220 -21.40 33.59 -18.57
CA TYR A 220 -21.50 32.15 -18.36
C TYR A 220 -20.14 31.46 -18.25
N SER A 221 -20.06 30.46 -17.38
CA SER A 221 -18.91 29.57 -17.30
C SER A 221 -19.20 28.27 -18.06
N ARG A 222 -18.30 27.86 -18.97
CA ARG A 222 -18.37 26.61 -19.71
C ARG A 222 -17.38 25.62 -19.12
N THR A 223 -17.88 24.55 -18.48
CA THR A 223 -17.06 23.46 -17.99
C THR A 223 -17.13 22.30 -19.00
N SER A 224 -16.00 21.97 -19.63
CA SER A 224 -15.86 20.77 -20.47
C SER A 224 -15.24 19.65 -19.64
N ARG A 225 -15.94 18.54 -19.50
CA ARG A 225 -15.42 17.31 -18.89
C ARG A 225 -15.09 16.31 -19.99
N THR A 226 -13.80 16.03 -20.14
CA THR A 226 -13.32 14.91 -20.97
C THR A 226 -13.12 13.71 -20.05
N ARG A 227 -13.84 12.62 -20.29
CA ARG A 227 -13.67 11.35 -19.58
C ARG A 227 -12.35 10.75 -20.07
N LYS A 228 -11.38 10.59 -19.15
CA LYS A 228 -10.14 9.86 -19.41
C LYS A 228 -10.51 8.37 -19.51
N GLU A 229 -10.27 7.74 -20.64
CA GLU A 229 -10.40 6.30 -20.79
C GLU A 229 -9.41 5.62 -19.84
N GLN A 230 -9.95 4.83 -18.93
CA GLN A 230 -9.20 3.98 -18.05
C GLN A 230 -8.68 2.81 -18.90
N GLN A 231 -7.38 2.81 -19.19
CA GLN A 231 -6.70 1.65 -19.75
C GLN A 231 -6.81 0.53 -18.71
N SER A 232 -7.70 -0.41 -18.93
CA SER A 232 -7.75 -1.65 -18.20
C SER A 232 -6.54 -2.48 -18.59
N SER A 233 -5.49 -2.46 -17.79
CA SER A 233 -4.50 -3.54 -17.77
C SER A 233 -5.18 -4.74 -17.12
N GLY A 234 -5.95 -5.49 -17.92
CA GLY A 234 -6.78 -6.57 -17.43
C GLY A 234 -5.94 -7.77 -17.01
N GLY A 235 -5.69 -7.93 -15.73
CA GLY A 235 -5.53 -9.23 -15.13
C GLY A 235 -6.90 -9.89 -14.99
N SER A 236 -6.98 -11.22 -15.03
CA SER A 236 -8.21 -11.97 -14.74
C SER A 236 -8.54 -11.77 -13.27
N VAL A 237 -9.60 -11.01 -13.00
CA VAL A 237 -10.07 -10.78 -11.62
C VAL A 237 -11.24 -11.69 -11.35
N HIS A 238 -11.17 -12.41 -10.23
CA HIS A 238 -12.22 -13.28 -9.72
C HIS A 238 -12.46 -13.02 -8.23
N HIS A 239 -13.44 -13.69 -7.64
CA HIS A 239 -13.76 -13.55 -6.22
C HIS A 239 -13.48 -14.86 -5.50
N SER A 240 -12.80 -14.76 -4.35
CA SER A 240 -12.59 -15.89 -3.43
C SER A 240 -13.88 -16.28 -2.71
N SER A 241 -13.84 -17.36 -1.94
CA SER A 241 -14.97 -17.80 -1.10
C SER A 241 -15.33 -16.78 -0.02
N SER A 242 -14.39 -15.92 0.38
CA SER A 242 -14.61 -14.82 1.34
C SER A 242 -15.29 -13.59 0.70
N GLY A 243 -15.44 -13.57 -0.64
CA GLY A 243 -15.99 -12.44 -1.39
C GLY A 243 -14.97 -11.36 -1.74
N ARG A 244 -13.69 -11.53 -1.41
CA ARG A 244 -12.62 -10.62 -1.83
C ARG A 244 -12.29 -10.80 -3.31
N SER A 245 -11.83 -9.70 -3.93
CA SER A 245 -11.35 -9.73 -5.32
C SER A 245 -9.89 -10.14 -5.35
N HIS A 246 -9.61 -11.18 -6.12
CA HIS A 246 -8.27 -11.67 -6.41
C HIS A 246 -8.00 -11.60 -7.91
N GLY A 247 -6.75 -11.46 -8.27
CA GLY A 247 -6.21 -11.78 -9.57
C GLY A 247 -5.26 -12.95 -9.42
N GLY A 248 -4.92 -13.64 -10.48
CA GLY A 248 -3.98 -14.73 -10.36
C GLY A 248 -3.82 -15.57 -11.61
N ARG A 249 -2.87 -16.48 -11.53
CA ARG A 249 -2.56 -17.50 -12.55
C ARG A 249 -2.22 -18.80 -11.87
N SER A 250 -2.59 -19.89 -12.51
CA SER A 250 -2.29 -21.25 -12.06
C SER A 250 -1.91 -22.15 -13.22
N GLY A 251 -1.25 -23.26 -12.93
CA GLY A 251 -0.84 -24.24 -13.93
C GLY A 251 -0.14 -25.44 -13.30
N ARG A 252 0.56 -26.23 -14.13
CA ARG A 252 1.35 -27.40 -13.72
C ARG A 252 2.81 -27.23 -14.15
N PHE A 253 3.74 -27.90 -13.45
CA PHE A 253 5.17 -27.85 -13.69
C PHE A 253 5.83 -29.22 -13.69
#